data_7d6c6e7a6aa5d1764ceff4bf994a40c4
#
_entry.id   7d6c6e7a6aa5d1764ceff4bf994a40c4
#
_cell.length_a   1.000
_cell.length_b   1.000
_cell.length_c   1.000
_cell.angle_alpha   90.00
_cell.angle_beta   90.00
_cell.angle_gamma   90.00
#
_symmetry.space_group_name_H-M   'P 1'
#
loop_
_entity.id
_entity.type
_entity.pdbx_description
1 polymer ?
#
loop_
_entity_poly.entity_id
_entity_poly.type
_entity_poly.pdbx_seq_one_letter_code
_entity_poly.pdbx_strand_id
1 'polypeptide(L)'
;GTEEVEYGEYPQNAADSRMQNILESEYNRGMNKTGRSYTFDSVKYDDYDTGFKPVTYEEYKYQGKKYIRIKANSDFASGKFILSNGVEYINGDYVWVEVSPVKWLIDDRTGILISKKGLVSGIRFLDKYHEYHGDFSKTEMKKYLDDYMIKDLFQSVNLEYLQDIENSIDKVKNIKNSNPYNLNFNKVSEEDIIKGAIESGVAVFLHGPSSEGKSARVKEIDPTCEIIYLRNATPDSLNGKSVYNSETGEMLDVPPTWLKKLQFKCEKEPDRLHILFFDEITNALPSIQGIAFNIVL
;
A
#
# COMPACT_ATOMS: atom_id res chain seq x y z
N GLY A 1 16.55 15.93 -1.58
CA GLY A 1 16.78 14.79 -0.67
C GLY A 1 15.47 14.32 -0.07
N THR A 2 15.43 13.09 0.40
CA THR A 2 14.30 12.57 1.19
C THR A 2 14.70 12.58 2.65
N GLU A 3 13.91 13.22 3.49
CA GLU A 3 14.08 13.23 4.94
C GLU A 3 13.11 12.21 5.57
N GLU A 4 13.55 11.49 6.60
CA GLU A 4 12.69 10.57 7.34
C GLU A 4 12.18 11.27 8.60
N VAL A 5 10.86 11.22 8.81
CA VAL A 5 10.22 11.76 10.02
C VAL A 5 9.27 10.74 10.63
N GLU A 6 9.05 10.86 11.94
CA GLU A 6 8.05 10.09 12.67
C GLU A 6 6.85 10.99 12.98
N TYR A 7 5.64 10.57 12.54
CA TYR A 7 4.42 11.31 12.80
C TYR A 7 3.20 10.38 12.83
N GLY A 8 2.39 10.51 13.88
CA GLY A 8 1.30 9.59 14.15
C GLY A 8 1.76 8.22 14.64
N GLU A 9 0.83 7.40 15.04
CA GLU A 9 1.06 6.04 15.53
C GLU A 9 0.02 5.10 14.92
N TYR A 10 0.46 3.89 14.59
CA TYR A 10 -0.43 2.89 13.99
C TYR A 10 0.03 1.47 14.35
N PRO A 11 -0.88 0.49 14.40
CA PRO A 11 -0.49 -0.91 14.50
C PRO A 11 0.31 -1.35 13.27
N GLN A 12 1.55 -1.81 13.44
CA GLN A 12 2.43 -2.08 12.31
C GLN A 12 3.09 -3.45 12.33
N ASN A 13 3.45 -3.95 13.51
CA ASN A 13 4.22 -5.19 13.60
C ASN A 13 3.54 -6.17 14.55
N ALA A 14 3.31 -7.39 14.08
CA ALA A 14 2.89 -8.48 14.97
C ALA A 14 3.97 -8.75 16.00
N ALA A 15 3.61 -8.85 17.26
CA ALA A 15 4.53 -9.23 18.33
C ALA A 15 5.11 -10.63 18.06
N ASP A 16 6.33 -10.89 18.48
CA ASP A 16 6.92 -12.22 18.35
C ASP A 16 6.15 -13.28 19.16
N SER A 17 6.37 -14.56 18.86
CA SER A 17 5.61 -15.66 19.47
C SER A 17 5.69 -15.69 20.99
N ARG A 18 6.81 -15.28 21.59
CA ARG A 18 6.96 -15.19 23.04
C ARG A 18 6.09 -14.07 23.62
N MET A 19 6.15 -12.90 22.99
CA MET A 19 5.39 -11.74 23.40
C MET A 19 3.88 -11.95 23.19
N GLN A 20 3.46 -12.66 22.12
CA GLN A 20 2.07 -13.06 21.90
C GLN A 20 1.50 -13.79 23.13
N ASN A 21 2.23 -14.77 23.65
CA ASN A 21 1.81 -15.56 24.81
C ASN A 21 1.78 -14.72 26.11
N ILE A 22 2.76 -13.86 26.29
CA ILE A 22 2.82 -12.96 27.46
C ILE A 22 1.62 -12.01 27.45
N LEU A 23 1.38 -11.34 26.34
CA LEU A 23 0.29 -10.37 26.22
C LEU A 23 -1.08 -11.02 26.38
N GLU A 24 -1.27 -12.24 25.83
CA GLU A 24 -2.51 -12.99 26.02
C GLU A 24 -2.75 -13.35 27.51
N SER A 25 -1.69 -13.76 28.20
CA SER A 25 -1.76 -14.04 29.65
C SER A 25 -2.09 -12.77 30.45
N GLU A 26 -1.43 -11.67 30.17
CA GLU A 26 -1.69 -10.39 30.85
C GLU A 26 -3.07 -9.83 30.53
N TYR A 27 -3.53 -9.98 29.30
CA TYR A 27 -4.89 -9.61 28.89
C TYR A 27 -5.96 -10.33 29.75
N ASN A 28 -5.78 -11.64 29.93
CA ASN A 28 -6.67 -12.44 30.74
C ASN A 28 -6.62 -12.08 32.25
N ARG A 29 -5.54 -11.45 32.71
CA ARG A 29 -5.41 -10.90 34.06
C ARG A 29 -5.94 -9.48 34.22
N GLY A 30 -6.27 -8.81 33.12
CA GLY A 30 -6.80 -7.45 33.10
C GLY A 30 -5.77 -6.39 32.78
N MET A 31 -5.40 -6.28 31.49
CA MET A 31 -4.51 -5.21 31.01
C MET A 31 -5.21 -3.85 31.01
N ASN A 32 -4.44 -2.81 31.24
CA ASN A 32 -4.92 -1.44 31.17
C ASN A 32 -5.12 -0.97 29.73
N LYS A 33 -6.31 -0.46 29.43
CA LYS A 33 -6.61 0.23 28.19
C LYS A 33 -6.03 1.64 28.21
N THR A 34 -5.61 2.14 27.06
CA THR A 34 -5.10 3.52 26.91
C THR A 34 -6.21 4.53 26.63
N GLY A 35 -7.41 4.07 26.27
CA GLY A 35 -8.53 4.90 25.80
C GLY A 35 -8.49 5.17 24.30
N ARG A 36 -7.49 4.66 23.57
CA ARG A 36 -7.41 4.73 22.11
C ARG A 36 -7.85 3.42 21.49
N SER A 37 -8.23 3.49 20.21
CA SER A 37 -8.66 2.33 19.45
C SER A 37 -8.34 2.50 17.96
N TYR A 38 -8.38 1.39 17.24
CA TYR A 38 -8.09 1.32 15.80
C TYR A 38 -9.15 0.49 15.10
N THR A 39 -9.60 0.97 13.95
CA THR A 39 -10.70 0.35 13.20
C THR A 39 -10.21 -0.23 11.89
N PHE A 40 -10.59 -1.48 11.63
CA PHE A 40 -10.24 -2.23 10.43
C PHE A 40 -11.49 -2.79 9.76
N ASP A 41 -11.35 -3.23 8.52
CA ASP A 41 -12.37 -3.99 7.82
C ASP A 41 -12.38 -5.44 8.31
N SER A 42 -13.55 -5.96 8.67
CA SER A 42 -13.74 -7.35 9.07
C SER A 42 -14.32 -8.22 7.95
N VAL A 43 -14.39 -7.72 6.73
CA VAL A 43 -14.94 -8.46 5.60
C VAL A 43 -14.08 -9.68 5.30
N LYS A 44 -14.72 -10.84 5.19
CA LYS A 44 -14.07 -12.10 4.81
C LYS A 44 -14.02 -12.24 3.29
N TYR A 45 -13.20 -13.16 2.81
CA TYR A 45 -13.07 -13.48 1.40
C TYR A 45 -14.40 -13.73 0.70
N ASP A 46 -15.33 -14.44 1.36
CA ASP A 46 -16.64 -14.81 0.78
C ASP A 46 -17.72 -13.72 0.94
N ASP A 47 -17.44 -12.66 1.63
CA ASP A 47 -18.38 -11.56 1.93
C ASP A 47 -18.33 -10.43 0.89
N TYR A 48 -18.26 -10.77 -0.40
CA TYR A 48 -18.15 -9.76 -1.47
C TYR A 48 -19.37 -8.84 -1.61
N ASP A 49 -20.49 -9.25 -1.06
CA ASP A 49 -21.80 -8.61 -1.28
C ASP A 49 -22.04 -7.42 -0.36
N THR A 50 -21.16 -7.21 0.59
CA THR A 50 -21.30 -6.14 1.57
C THR A 50 -20.14 -5.18 1.48
N GLY A 51 -20.44 -3.89 1.65
CA GLY A 51 -19.40 -2.88 1.79
C GLY A 51 -18.53 -3.08 3.04
N PHE A 52 -17.72 -2.11 3.33
CA PHE A 52 -16.84 -2.07 4.49
C PHE A 52 -17.59 -2.42 5.78
N LYS A 53 -17.03 -3.36 6.57
CA LYS A 53 -17.57 -3.79 7.87
C LYS A 53 -16.60 -3.39 8.99
N PRO A 54 -16.78 -2.22 9.62
CA PRO A 54 -15.84 -1.74 10.63
C PRO A 54 -15.85 -2.61 11.89
N VAL A 55 -14.64 -2.96 12.36
CA VAL A 55 -14.40 -3.55 13.67
C VAL A 55 -13.33 -2.73 14.37
N THR A 56 -13.63 -2.31 15.60
CA THR A 56 -12.74 -1.48 16.41
C THR A 56 -12.06 -2.30 17.48
N TYR A 57 -10.75 -2.15 17.60
CA TYR A 57 -9.91 -2.83 18.57
C TYR A 57 -9.31 -1.82 19.55
N GLU A 58 -9.45 -2.09 20.85
CA GLU A 58 -8.90 -1.27 21.93
C GLU A 58 -7.37 -1.36 21.99
N GLU A 59 -6.73 -0.25 22.32
CA GLU A 59 -5.29 -0.20 22.61
C GLU A 59 -5.02 -0.48 24.09
N TYR A 60 -4.03 -1.34 24.33
CA TYR A 60 -3.56 -1.72 25.66
C TYR A 60 -2.10 -1.31 25.86
N LYS A 61 -1.71 -1.06 27.11
CA LYS A 61 -0.35 -0.74 27.50
C LYS A 61 0.29 -1.88 28.28
N TYR A 62 1.49 -2.29 27.87
CA TYR A 62 2.30 -3.27 28.57
C TYR A 62 3.77 -2.87 28.51
N GLN A 63 4.42 -2.76 29.69
CA GLN A 63 5.84 -2.39 29.83
C GLN A 63 6.27 -1.19 29.00
N GLY A 64 5.46 -0.14 28.98
CA GLY A 64 5.75 1.10 28.24
C GLY A 64 5.42 1.07 26.74
N LYS A 65 5.11 -0.10 26.19
CA LYS A 65 4.69 -0.27 24.79
C LYS A 65 3.16 -0.38 24.69
N LYS A 66 2.66 -0.14 23.49
CA LYS A 66 1.24 -0.16 23.18
C LYS A 66 0.94 -1.26 22.16
N TYR A 67 -0.19 -1.93 22.35
CA TYR A 67 -0.60 -3.08 21.56
C TYR A 67 -2.10 -3.08 21.35
N ILE A 68 -2.53 -3.65 20.24
CA ILE A 68 -3.93 -4.04 20.01
C ILE A 68 -4.02 -5.55 19.85
N ARG A 69 -5.16 -6.14 20.21
CA ARG A 69 -5.48 -7.55 20.03
C ARG A 69 -6.47 -7.68 18.89
N ILE A 70 -6.01 -7.94 17.69
CA ILE A 70 -6.86 -8.07 16.50
C ILE A 70 -7.32 -9.52 16.33
N LYS A 71 -8.51 -9.68 15.77
CA LYS A 71 -8.96 -10.95 15.22
C LYS A 71 -8.51 -11.03 13.77
N ALA A 72 -7.61 -11.95 13.48
CA ALA A 72 -7.04 -12.11 12.18
C ALA A 72 -8.09 -12.47 11.13
N ASN A 73 -8.03 -11.79 10.00
CA ASN A 73 -8.90 -12.03 8.86
C ASN A 73 -8.08 -11.93 7.58
N SER A 74 -8.30 -12.84 6.65
CA SER A 74 -7.61 -12.88 5.38
C SER A 74 -8.63 -12.77 4.24
N ASP A 75 -8.27 -12.02 3.22
CA ASP A 75 -8.97 -11.95 1.94
C ASP A 75 -8.61 -13.10 0.99
N PHE A 76 -7.67 -13.99 1.40
CA PHE A 76 -7.34 -15.19 0.65
C PHE A 76 -8.33 -16.33 0.91
N ALA A 77 -8.68 -17.06 -0.14
CA ALA A 77 -9.58 -18.22 -0.06
C ALA A 77 -9.08 -19.31 0.88
N SER A 78 -7.74 -19.44 1.04
CA SER A 78 -7.15 -20.40 1.98
C SER A 78 -7.39 -20.06 3.45
N GLY A 79 -7.74 -18.80 3.75
CA GLY A 79 -7.85 -18.30 5.11
C GLY A 79 -6.55 -18.31 5.91
N LYS A 80 -5.39 -18.50 5.23
CA LYS A 80 -4.06 -18.56 5.83
C LYS A 80 -3.20 -17.40 5.36
N PHE A 81 -2.35 -16.88 6.26
CA PHE A 81 -1.45 -15.78 5.95
C PHE A 81 -0.30 -15.71 6.95
N ILE A 82 0.81 -15.08 6.54
CA ILE A 82 2.00 -14.86 7.37
C ILE A 82 2.08 -13.37 7.69
N LEU A 83 2.27 -13.05 8.97
CA LEU A 83 2.45 -11.68 9.42
C LEU A 83 3.95 -11.32 9.59
N SER A 84 4.20 -10.07 9.96
CA SER A 84 5.54 -9.50 10.10
C SER A 84 6.47 -10.24 11.06
N ASN A 85 5.92 -11.05 11.97
CA ASN A 85 6.70 -11.91 12.89
C ASN A 85 7.09 -13.27 12.29
N GLY A 86 6.74 -13.54 11.03
CA GLY A 86 7.03 -14.80 10.33
C GLY A 86 6.13 -15.98 10.73
N VAL A 87 5.11 -15.76 11.53
CA VAL A 87 4.17 -16.80 11.98
C VAL A 87 2.99 -16.88 11.04
N GLU A 88 2.59 -18.11 10.67
CA GLU A 88 1.36 -18.38 9.94
C GLU A 88 0.16 -18.30 10.89
N TYR A 89 -0.85 -17.55 10.49
CA TYR A 89 -2.14 -17.43 11.15
C TYR A 89 -3.26 -17.90 10.24
N ILE A 90 -4.40 -18.24 10.85
CA ILE A 90 -5.64 -18.57 10.14
C ILE A 90 -6.74 -17.59 10.52
N ASN A 91 -7.77 -17.50 9.69
CA ASN A 91 -8.93 -16.66 9.97
C ASN A 91 -9.54 -17.00 11.33
N GLY A 92 -9.71 -15.98 12.17
CA GLY A 92 -10.27 -16.11 13.51
C GLY A 92 -9.24 -16.17 14.63
N ASP A 93 -7.96 -16.36 14.33
CA ASP A 93 -6.91 -16.25 15.35
C ASP A 93 -6.84 -14.84 15.92
N TYR A 94 -6.50 -14.75 17.22
CA TYR A 94 -6.18 -13.47 17.82
C TYR A 94 -4.69 -13.21 17.76
N VAL A 95 -4.34 -11.97 17.39
CA VAL A 95 -2.95 -11.55 17.20
C VAL A 95 -2.72 -10.24 17.92
N TRP A 96 -1.65 -10.16 18.70
CA TRP A 96 -1.16 -8.94 19.30
C TRP A 96 -0.24 -8.20 18.34
N VAL A 97 -0.59 -6.95 18.05
CA VAL A 97 0.15 -6.08 17.13
C VAL A 97 0.63 -4.86 17.89
N GLU A 98 1.91 -4.55 17.78
CA GLU A 98 2.52 -3.37 18.40
C GLU A 98 2.08 -2.10 17.67
N VAL A 99 1.62 -1.12 18.44
CA VAL A 99 1.36 0.25 17.96
C VAL A 99 2.62 1.06 18.15
N SER A 100 3.15 1.57 17.06
CA SER A 100 4.41 2.31 17.05
C SER A 100 4.34 3.54 16.15
N PRO A 101 5.25 4.52 16.32
CA PRO A 101 5.31 5.69 15.44
C PRO A 101 5.44 5.30 13.98
N VAL A 102 4.70 6.00 13.13
CA VAL A 102 4.78 5.78 11.68
C VAL A 102 5.91 6.62 11.12
N LYS A 103 6.78 5.96 10.36
CA LYS A 103 7.88 6.59 9.64
C LYS A 103 7.44 7.02 8.26
N TRP A 104 7.70 8.27 7.94
CA TRP A 104 7.38 8.88 6.68
C TRP A 104 8.63 9.33 5.96
N LEU A 105 8.63 9.20 4.66
CA LEU A 105 9.57 9.87 3.78
C LEU A 105 8.95 11.18 3.34
N ILE A 106 9.65 12.28 3.56
CA ILE A 106 9.25 13.60 3.06
C ILE A 106 10.00 13.85 1.76
N ASP A 107 9.29 14.16 0.71
CA ASP A 107 9.89 14.83 -0.44
C ASP A 107 10.00 16.32 -0.12
N ASP A 108 11.21 16.80 0.11
CA ASP A 108 11.50 18.19 0.47
C ASP A 108 11.10 19.20 -0.62
N ARG A 109 10.92 18.75 -1.86
CA ARG A 109 10.43 19.60 -2.96
C ARG A 109 8.93 19.81 -2.93
N THR A 110 8.19 18.77 -2.54
CA THR A 110 6.73 18.71 -2.65
C THR A 110 6.01 18.79 -1.32
N GLY A 111 6.71 18.48 -0.22
CA GLY A 111 6.12 18.34 1.10
C GLY A 111 5.22 17.10 1.26
N ILE A 112 5.21 16.21 0.27
CA ILE A 112 4.40 14.99 0.32
C ILE A 112 5.04 14.01 1.30
N LEU A 113 4.18 13.45 2.17
CA LEU A 113 4.55 12.40 3.11
C LEU A 113 4.12 11.05 2.53
N ILE A 114 5.07 10.14 2.40
CA ILE A 114 4.80 8.76 2.00
C ILE A 114 5.21 7.86 3.15
N SER A 115 4.29 7.01 3.62
CA SER A 115 4.63 6.05 4.68
C SER A 115 5.68 5.06 4.17
N LYS A 116 6.71 4.82 4.98
CA LYS A 116 7.83 3.94 4.64
C LYS A 116 7.41 2.46 4.53
N LYS A 117 6.28 2.10 5.11
CA LYS A 117 5.68 0.75 5.06
C LYS A 117 4.22 0.84 4.67
N GLY A 118 3.68 -0.21 4.06
CA GLY A 118 2.24 -0.39 3.96
C GLY A 118 1.64 -0.46 5.36
N LEU A 119 0.63 0.36 5.64
CA LEU A 119 0.02 0.45 6.97
C LEU A 119 -1.15 -0.50 7.14
N VAL A 120 -1.88 -0.76 6.06
CA VAL A 120 -3.05 -1.64 6.05
C VAL A 120 -3.17 -2.32 4.70
N SER A 121 -3.69 -3.54 4.70
CA SER A 121 -4.01 -4.31 3.49
C SER A 121 -5.42 -4.92 3.61
N GLY A 122 -5.92 -5.48 2.52
CA GLY A 122 -7.23 -6.14 2.52
C GLY A 122 -8.43 -5.20 2.61
N ILE A 123 -8.24 -3.89 2.37
CA ILE A 123 -9.35 -2.93 2.31
C ILE A 123 -9.98 -2.98 0.92
N ARG A 124 -11.28 -3.12 0.89
CA ARG A 124 -12.03 -3.12 -0.37
C ARG A 124 -11.93 -1.78 -1.07
N PHE A 125 -11.71 -1.84 -2.36
CA PHE A 125 -11.79 -0.64 -3.20
C PHE A 125 -13.25 -0.27 -3.48
N LEU A 126 -14.05 -1.27 -3.87
CA LEU A 126 -15.49 -1.13 -4.13
C LEU A 126 -16.25 -2.31 -3.51
N ASP A 127 -17.55 -2.15 -3.30
CA ASP A 127 -18.43 -3.30 -3.08
C ASP A 127 -18.70 -4.06 -4.40
N LYS A 128 -19.28 -5.23 -4.32
CA LYS A 128 -19.53 -6.13 -5.46
C LYS A 128 -20.47 -5.54 -6.52
N TYR A 129 -21.36 -4.65 -6.11
CA TYR A 129 -22.48 -4.19 -6.95
C TYR A 129 -22.19 -2.90 -7.68
N HIS A 130 -21.08 -2.22 -7.35
CA HIS A 130 -20.72 -0.94 -7.93
C HIS A 130 -19.55 -1.08 -8.89
N GLU A 131 -19.74 -0.57 -10.10
CA GLU A 131 -18.63 -0.37 -11.04
C GLU A 131 -17.91 0.92 -10.72
N TYR A 132 -16.60 0.92 -10.93
CA TYR A 132 -15.81 2.12 -10.77
C TYR A 132 -15.93 3.04 -11.99
N HIS A 133 -16.53 4.19 -11.78
CA HIS A 133 -16.76 5.20 -12.83
C HIS A 133 -15.78 6.38 -12.76
N GLY A 134 -14.60 6.18 -12.21
CA GLY A 134 -13.56 7.21 -12.15
C GLY A 134 -13.64 8.16 -10.95
N ASP A 135 -14.58 7.98 -10.05
CA ASP A 135 -14.76 8.84 -8.87
C ASP A 135 -14.28 8.13 -7.60
N PHE A 136 -13.04 8.39 -7.20
CA PHE A 136 -12.45 7.82 -5.99
C PHE A 136 -13.23 8.17 -4.72
N SER A 137 -13.89 9.34 -4.69
CA SER A 137 -14.65 9.78 -3.52
C SER A 137 -15.81 8.85 -3.15
N LYS A 138 -16.27 8.03 -4.10
CA LYS A 138 -17.36 7.08 -3.93
C LYS A 138 -16.91 5.66 -3.60
N THR A 139 -15.62 5.44 -3.43
CA THR A 139 -15.08 4.11 -3.13
C THR A 139 -15.20 3.74 -1.65
N GLU A 140 -15.29 2.44 -1.36
CA GLU A 140 -15.20 1.93 0.02
C GLU A 140 -13.83 2.23 0.64
N MET A 141 -12.76 2.20 -0.17
CA MET A 141 -11.42 2.60 0.23
C MET A 141 -11.39 4.05 0.74
N LYS A 142 -12.00 4.99 -0.01
CA LYS A 142 -12.03 6.40 0.41
C LYS A 142 -12.79 6.60 1.71
N LYS A 143 -13.93 5.92 1.88
CA LYS A 143 -14.67 5.93 3.15
C LYS A 143 -13.81 5.44 4.31
N TYR A 144 -13.09 4.32 4.13
CA TYR A 144 -12.22 3.80 5.16
C TYR A 144 -11.11 4.79 5.53
N LEU A 145 -10.47 5.39 4.54
CA LEU A 145 -9.41 6.37 4.78
C LEU A 145 -9.91 7.57 5.57
N ASP A 146 -11.05 8.15 5.18
CA ASP A 146 -11.58 9.38 5.79
C ASP A 146 -12.22 9.14 7.15
N ASP A 147 -13.01 8.07 7.27
CA ASP A 147 -13.83 7.85 8.45
C ASP A 147 -13.06 7.20 9.60
N TYR A 148 -12.01 6.41 9.27
CA TYR A 148 -11.30 5.61 10.26
C TYR A 148 -9.79 5.80 10.23
N MET A 149 -9.11 5.49 9.12
CA MET A 149 -7.65 5.38 9.12
C MET A 149 -6.94 6.68 9.49
N ILE A 150 -7.33 7.81 8.91
CA ILE A 150 -6.70 9.10 9.19
C ILE A 150 -6.91 9.49 10.66
N LYS A 151 -8.11 9.27 11.19
CA LYS A 151 -8.44 9.57 12.59
C LYS A 151 -7.64 8.71 13.55
N ASP A 152 -7.57 7.40 13.27
CA ASP A 152 -6.85 6.44 14.10
C ASP A 152 -5.34 6.71 14.08
N LEU A 153 -4.78 6.95 12.90
CA LEU A 153 -3.36 7.20 12.70
C LEU A 153 -2.85 8.44 13.45
N PHE A 154 -3.67 9.48 13.52
CA PHE A 154 -3.30 10.77 14.09
C PHE A 154 -4.00 11.12 15.41
N GLN A 155 -4.64 10.14 16.08
CA GLN A 155 -5.32 10.40 17.35
C GLN A 155 -4.39 10.83 18.48
N SER A 156 -3.07 10.58 18.36
CA SER A 156 -2.05 10.97 19.33
C SER A 156 -1.40 12.34 19.04
N VAL A 157 -1.71 12.97 17.91
CA VAL A 157 -1.08 14.20 17.46
C VAL A 157 -2.12 15.29 17.23
N ASN A 158 -1.70 16.55 17.24
CA ASN A 158 -2.60 17.67 16.96
C ASN A 158 -2.87 17.75 15.45
N LEU A 159 -4.13 17.50 15.06
CA LEU A 159 -4.58 17.54 13.66
C LEU A 159 -4.56 18.92 13.02
N GLU A 160 -4.32 19.99 13.78
CA GLU A 160 -4.19 21.35 13.21
C GLU A 160 -3.09 21.45 12.15
N TYR A 161 -2.13 20.53 12.16
CA TYR A 161 -1.05 20.45 11.16
C TYR A 161 -1.40 19.60 9.92
N LEU A 162 -2.44 18.77 9.99
CA LEU A 162 -2.96 17.99 8.88
C LEU A 162 -4.20 18.66 8.32
N GLN A 163 -4.01 19.69 7.56
CA GLN A 163 -5.14 20.34 6.90
C GLN A 163 -5.46 19.59 5.61
N ASP A 164 -6.75 19.41 5.38
CA ASP A 164 -7.31 18.87 4.15
C ASP A 164 -6.66 19.54 2.93
N ILE A 165 -6.07 18.78 2.05
CA ILE A 165 -5.33 19.28 0.89
C ILE A 165 -6.21 20.19 0.03
N GLU A 166 -7.51 19.91 -0.08
CA GLU A 166 -8.48 20.74 -0.83
C GLU A 166 -8.71 22.13 -0.21
N ASN A 167 -8.66 22.24 1.12
CA ASN A 167 -8.80 23.50 1.83
C ASN A 167 -7.47 24.21 2.11
N SER A 168 -6.35 23.54 1.95
CA SER A 168 -5.05 24.07 2.35
C SER A 168 -4.33 24.83 1.24
N ILE A 169 -4.72 24.69 -0.03
CA ILE A 169 -4.09 25.45 -1.13
C ILE A 169 -4.22 26.98 -0.91
N ASP A 170 -5.33 27.46 -0.39
CA ASP A 170 -5.51 28.88 -0.08
C ASP A 170 -4.97 29.32 1.28
N LYS A 171 -4.94 28.42 2.28
CA LYS A 171 -4.37 28.71 3.61
C LYS A 171 -2.85 28.57 3.65
N VAL A 172 -2.28 27.67 2.89
CA VAL A 172 -0.81 27.46 2.75
C VAL A 172 -0.13 28.70 2.15
N LYS A 173 -0.83 29.47 1.31
CA LYS A 173 -0.34 30.78 0.87
C LYS A 173 -0.07 31.75 2.02
N ASN A 174 -0.76 31.59 3.14
CA ASN A 174 -0.62 32.45 4.33
C ASN A 174 0.31 31.88 5.41
N ILE A 175 0.68 30.59 5.36
CA ILE A 175 1.59 29.94 6.33
C ILE A 175 3.08 30.12 5.92
N LYS A 176 3.37 30.72 4.77
CA LYS A 176 4.75 30.94 4.26
C LYS A 176 5.72 31.59 5.26
N ASN A 177 5.23 32.21 6.33
CA ASN A 177 6.06 32.95 7.27
C ASN A 177 6.27 32.24 8.63
N SER A 178 5.70 31.06 8.87
CA SER A 178 5.78 30.37 10.18
C SER A 178 6.13 28.90 10.12
N ASN A 179 6.45 28.36 8.95
CA ASN A 179 6.78 26.94 8.81
C ASN A 179 8.27 26.69 9.10
N PRO A 180 8.62 26.01 10.21
CA PRO A 180 9.99 25.72 10.57
C PRO A 180 10.71 24.81 9.55
N TYR A 181 9.97 24.14 8.68
CA TYR A 181 10.52 23.21 7.69
C TYR A 181 10.70 23.83 6.29
N ASN A 182 10.35 25.11 6.10
CA ASN A 182 10.51 25.82 4.82
C ASN A 182 9.94 25.07 3.59
N LEU A 183 8.80 24.38 3.79
CA LEU A 183 8.16 23.57 2.77
C LEU A 183 7.59 24.47 1.67
N ASN A 184 8.18 24.40 0.50
CA ASN A 184 7.78 25.19 -0.65
C ASN A 184 6.75 24.41 -1.48
N PHE A 185 5.46 24.61 -1.20
CA PHE A 185 4.34 23.93 -1.86
C PHE A 185 4.04 24.46 -3.29
N ASN A 186 4.99 25.08 -3.95
CA ASN A 186 4.79 25.58 -5.29
C ASN A 186 4.78 24.43 -6.31
N LYS A 187 3.60 24.12 -6.82
CA LYS A 187 3.34 23.26 -7.99
C LYS A 187 4.18 22.00 -8.04
N VAL A 188 3.74 20.99 -7.33
CA VAL A 188 4.19 19.63 -7.59
C VAL A 188 3.57 19.20 -8.91
N SER A 189 4.38 18.84 -9.88
CA SER A 189 3.87 18.18 -11.07
C SER A 189 3.50 16.74 -10.74
N GLU A 190 2.52 16.17 -11.45
CA GLU A 190 2.19 14.75 -11.29
C GLU A 190 3.42 13.87 -11.57
N GLU A 191 4.31 14.30 -12.47
CA GLU A 191 5.57 13.65 -12.79
C GLU A 191 6.52 13.60 -11.58
N ASP A 192 6.61 14.67 -10.80
CA ASP A 192 7.43 14.69 -9.58
C ASP A 192 6.90 13.71 -8.52
N ILE A 193 5.57 13.60 -8.38
CA ILE A 193 4.94 12.64 -7.46
C ILE A 193 5.26 11.21 -7.89
N ILE A 194 5.05 10.90 -9.18
CA ILE A 194 5.33 9.58 -9.74
C ILE A 194 6.80 9.23 -9.56
N LYS A 195 7.70 10.14 -9.91
CA LYS A 195 9.14 9.96 -9.80
C LYS A 195 9.57 9.71 -8.35
N GLY A 196 9.11 10.54 -7.41
CA GLY A 196 9.44 10.40 -5.99
C GLY A 196 8.95 9.07 -5.39
N ALA A 197 7.75 8.62 -5.77
CA ALA A 197 7.24 7.32 -5.33
C ALA A 197 8.07 6.16 -5.88
N ILE A 198 8.41 6.18 -7.17
CA ILE A 198 9.23 5.14 -7.81
C ILE A 198 10.65 5.13 -7.23
N GLU A 199 11.30 6.29 -7.04
CA GLU A 199 12.62 6.40 -6.39
C GLU A 199 12.61 5.87 -4.94
N SER A 200 11.44 5.88 -4.30
CA SER A 200 11.23 5.30 -2.96
C SER A 200 10.90 3.79 -2.99
N GLY A 201 10.89 3.16 -4.16
CA GLY A 201 10.56 1.74 -4.32
C GLY A 201 9.08 1.43 -4.15
N VAL A 202 8.20 2.43 -4.32
CA VAL A 202 6.75 2.27 -4.19
C VAL A 202 6.12 2.11 -5.57
N ALA A 203 5.33 1.06 -5.75
CA ALA A 203 4.52 0.88 -6.96
C ALA A 203 3.44 1.96 -7.04
N VAL A 204 3.33 2.59 -8.21
CA VAL A 204 2.39 3.70 -8.44
C VAL A 204 1.24 3.23 -9.33
N PHE A 205 0.02 3.48 -8.88
CA PHE A 205 -1.18 3.27 -9.69
C PHE A 205 -1.67 4.60 -10.28
N LEU A 206 -1.53 4.74 -11.61
CA LEU A 206 -2.03 5.91 -12.35
C LEU A 206 -3.48 5.70 -12.74
N HIS A 207 -4.36 6.48 -12.14
CA HIS A 207 -5.78 6.48 -12.46
C HIS A 207 -6.16 7.69 -13.31
N GLY A 208 -7.03 7.50 -14.30
CA GLY A 208 -7.55 8.56 -15.17
C GLY A 208 -8.24 7.98 -16.42
N PRO A 209 -9.08 8.75 -17.10
CA PRO A 209 -9.73 8.33 -18.35
C PRO A 209 -8.74 7.85 -19.41
N SER A 210 -9.23 7.04 -20.33
CA SER A 210 -8.47 6.66 -21.53
C SER A 210 -8.06 7.91 -22.29
N SER A 211 -6.85 7.93 -22.84
CA SER A 211 -6.31 9.04 -23.65
C SER A 211 -5.80 10.27 -22.88
N GLU A 212 -5.75 10.28 -21.55
CA GLU A 212 -5.15 11.39 -20.78
C GLU A 212 -3.62 11.40 -20.70
N GLY A 213 -2.96 10.61 -21.54
CA GLY A 213 -1.50 10.66 -21.66
C GLY A 213 -0.73 9.95 -20.53
N LYS A 214 -1.35 9.01 -19.78
CA LYS A 214 -0.66 8.24 -18.70
C LYS A 214 0.66 7.63 -19.16
N SER A 215 0.65 6.93 -20.29
CA SER A 215 1.86 6.32 -20.86
C SER A 215 2.88 7.36 -21.33
N ALA A 216 2.42 8.54 -21.77
CA ALA A 216 3.32 9.64 -22.15
C ALA A 216 4.05 10.21 -20.92
N ARG A 217 3.35 10.41 -19.81
CA ARG A 217 3.95 10.86 -18.55
C ARG A 217 5.01 9.91 -18.01
N VAL A 218 4.73 8.59 -18.08
CA VAL A 218 5.75 7.60 -17.67
C VAL A 218 6.97 7.67 -18.58
N LYS A 219 6.80 7.89 -19.90
CA LYS A 219 7.89 8.08 -20.84
C LYS A 219 8.67 9.39 -20.66
N GLU A 220 8.07 10.43 -20.12
CA GLU A 220 8.77 11.66 -19.74
C GLU A 220 9.73 11.41 -18.58
N ILE A 221 9.35 10.56 -17.63
CA ILE A 221 10.18 10.18 -16.49
C ILE A 221 11.29 9.21 -16.90
N ASP A 222 10.93 8.15 -17.63
CA ASP A 222 11.87 7.18 -18.21
C ASP A 222 11.54 6.93 -19.68
N PRO A 223 12.24 7.61 -20.61
CA PRO A 223 12.04 7.41 -22.07
C PRO A 223 12.26 5.97 -22.54
N THR A 224 12.96 5.18 -21.74
CA THR A 224 13.26 3.77 -22.02
C THR A 224 12.37 2.79 -21.25
N CYS A 225 11.32 3.27 -20.56
CA CYS A 225 10.43 2.42 -19.76
C CYS A 225 9.89 1.24 -20.60
N GLU A 226 9.74 0.09 -19.96
CA GLU A 226 9.09 -1.07 -20.57
C GLU A 226 7.60 -0.97 -20.34
N ILE A 227 6.81 -0.90 -21.41
CA ILE A 227 5.34 -0.78 -21.35
C ILE A 227 4.71 -2.10 -21.79
N ILE A 228 3.84 -2.64 -20.95
CA ILE A 228 3.07 -3.85 -21.25
C ILE A 228 1.59 -3.49 -21.27
N TYR A 229 0.95 -3.67 -22.41
CA TYR A 229 -0.49 -3.45 -22.58
C TYR A 229 -1.24 -4.69 -22.13
N LEU A 230 -1.80 -4.65 -20.91
CA LEU A 230 -2.44 -5.80 -20.27
C LEU A 230 -3.71 -6.27 -20.97
N ARG A 231 -4.38 -5.40 -21.70
CA ARG A 231 -5.54 -5.74 -22.52
C ARG A 231 -5.27 -6.91 -23.47
N ASN A 232 -4.06 -6.96 -24.03
CA ASN A 232 -3.65 -7.96 -25.02
C ASN A 232 -2.70 -9.01 -24.44
N ALA A 233 -2.41 -8.95 -23.14
CA ALA A 233 -1.49 -9.86 -22.50
C ALA A 233 -2.09 -11.27 -22.32
N THR A 234 -1.22 -12.26 -22.32
CA THR A 234 -1.53 -13.64 -21.97
C THR A 234 -0.77 -14.03 -20.71
N PRO A 235 -1.18 -15.07 -19.97
CA PRO A 235 -0.40 -15.54 -18.81
C PRO A 235 1.07 -15.82 -19.17
N ASP A 236 1.33 -16.45 -20.29
CA ASP A 236 2.70 -16.76 -20.75
C ASP A 236 3.53 -15.51 -21.07
N SER A 237 2.87 -14.46 -21.57
CA SER A 237 3.56 -13.19 -21.87
C SER A 237 3.99 -12.45 -20.61
N LEU A 238 3.32 -12.69 -19.47
CA LEU A 238 3.61 -12.06 -18.19
C LEU A 238 4.54 -12.93 -17.31
N ASN A 239 4.23 -14.22 -17.16
CA ASN A 239 4.98 -15.13 -16.27
C ASN A 239 6.10 -15.90 -16.97
N GLY A 240 6.15 -15.87 -18.31
CA GLY A 240 6.96 -16.82 -19.06
C GLY A 240 6.26 -18.17 -19.22
N LYS A 241 6.97 -19.14 -19.73
CA LYS A 241 6.44 -20.49 -19.99
C LYS A 241 7.48 -21.57 -19.75
N SER A 242 7.02 -22.74 -19.34
CA SER A 242 7.85 -23.96 -19.31
C SER A 242 7.84 -24.60 -20.70
N VAL A 243 9.02 -24.95 -21.19
CA VAL A 243 9.23 -25.59 -22.48
C VAL A 243 9.96 -26.90 -22.27
N TYR A 244 9.45 -27.99 -22.87
CA TYR A 244 10.11 -29.27 -22.80
C TYR A 244 11.33 -29.28 -23.72
N ASN A 245 12.49 -29.62 -23.15
CA ASN A 245 13.73 -29.85 -23.91
C ASN A 245 13.82 -31.32 -24.27
N SER A 246 13.63 -31.64 -25.56
CA SER A 246 13.67 -33.02 -26.06
C SER A 246 15.05 -33.65 -26.02
N GLU A 247 16.13 -32.88 -25.92
CA GLU A 247 17.50 -33.38 -25.85
C GLU A 247 17.88 -33.79 -24.43
N THR A 248 17.43 -33.07 -23.42
CA THR A 248 17.74 -33.37 -22.02
C THR A 248 16.62 -34.11 -21.29
N GLY A 249 15.42 -34.13 -21.83
CA GLY A 249 14.21 -34.67 -21.19
C GLY A 249 13.67 -33.85 -20.05
N GLU A 250 14.10 -32.58 -19.89
CA GLU A 250 13.75 -31.72 -18.78
C GLU A 250 12.80 -30.59 -19.22
N MET A 251 12.04 -30.08 -18.26
CA MET A 251 11.26 -28.83 -18.44
C MET A 251 12.18 -27.64 -18.14
N LEU A 252 12.25 -26.70 -19.08
CA LEU A 252 13.00 -25.47 -18.92
C LEU A 252 12.03 -24.29 -18.78
N ASP A 253 12.19 -23.52 -17.72
CA ASP A 253 11.42 -22.29 -17.54
C ASP A 253 12.05 -21.15 -18.32
N VAL A 254 11.29 -20.64 -19.29
CA VAL A 254 11.69 -19.51 -20.13
C VAL A 254 11.03 -18.24 -19.59
N PRO A 255 11.82 -17.30 -19.05
CA PRO A 255 11.29 -16.05 -18.53
C PRO A 255 10.65 -15.21 -19.63
N PRO A 256 9.68 -14.35 -19.30
CA PRO A 256 9.00 -13.52 -20.28
C PRO A 256 9.97 -12.49 -20.90
N THR A 257 9.66 -12.08 -22.13
CA THR A 257 10.53 -11.19 -22.92
C THR A 257 10.76 -9.84 -22.23
N TRP A 258 9.74 -9.29 -21.56
CA TRP A 258 9.86 -8.02 -20.86
C TRP A 258 10.87 -8.08 -19.71
N LEU A 259 10.91 -9.20 -18.99
CA LEU A 259 11.86 -9.39 -17.87
C LEU A 259 13.31 -9.43 -18.39
N LYS A 260 13.56 -10.16 -19.47
CA LYS A 260 14.88 -10.17 -20.12
C LYS A 260 15.34 -8.80 -20.58
N LYS A 261 14.42 -8.01 -21.15
CA LYS A 261 14.73 -6.65 -21.58
C LYS A 261 15.05 -5.74 -20.38
N LEU A 262 14.27 -5.86 -19.30
CA LEU A 262 14.48 -5.08 -18.09
C LEU A 262 15.80 -5.43 -17.41
N GLN A 263 16.11 -6.73 -17.29
CA GLN A 263 17.39 -7.20 -16.76
C GLN A 263 18.57 -6.65 -17.56
N PHE A 264 18.50 -6.71 -18.90
CA PHE A 264 19.56 -6.18 -19.75
C PHE A 264 19.75 -4.65 -19.57
N LYS A 265 18.68 -3.89 -19.35
CA LYS A 265 18.77 -2.45 -19.05
C LYS A 265 19.44 -2.22 -17.69
N CYS A 266 19.04 -2.96 -16.66
CA CYS A 266 19.64 -2.87 -15.33
C CYS A 266 21.13 -3.25 -15.33
N GLU A 267 21.53 -4.23 -16.11
CA GLU A 267 22.95 -4.59 -16.26
C GLU A 267 23.78 -3.52 -16.95
N LYS A 268 23.20 -2.86 -17.95
CA LYS A 268 23.89 -1.78 -18.69
C LYS A 268 23.97 -0.47 -17.92
N GLU A 269 22.94 -0.12 -17.20
CA GLU A 269 22.80 1.16 -16.49
C GLU A 269 22.33 0.89 -15.04
N PRO A 270 23.19 0.29 -14.17
CA PRO A 270 22.78 -0.17 -12.84
C PRO A 270 22.39 0.97 -11.89
N ASP A 271 22.92 2.16 -12.10
CA ASP A 271 22.63 3.33 -11.26
C ASP A 271 21.40 4.13 -11.75
N ARG A 272 20.77 3.66 -12.81
CA ARG A 272 19.58 4.30 -13.37
C ARG A 272 18.31 3.60 -12.92
N LEU A 273 17.28 4.39 -12.63
CA LEU A 273 15.94 3.87 -12.42
C LEU A 273 15.33 3.38 -13.73
N HIS A 274 14.90 2.12 -13.77
CA HIS A 274 14.20 1.51 -14.88
C HIS A 274 12.75 1.23 -14.52
N ILE A 275 11.81 1.70 -15.34
CA ILE A 275 10.38 1.61 -15.09
C ILE A 275 9.75 0.49 -15.91
N LEU A 276 9.01 -0.38 -15.22
CA LEU A 276 8.05 -1.30 -15.81
C LEU A 276 6.64 -0.69 -15.62
N PHE A 277 5.93 -0.46 -16.71
CA PHE A 277 4.59 0.11 -16.69
C PHE A 277 3.56 -0.87 -17.28
N PHE A 278 2.59 -1.25 -16.47
CA PHE A 278 1.43 -2.02 -16.91
C PHE A 278 0.30 -1.07 -17.31
N ASP A 279 0.03 -0.98 -18.61
CA ASP A 279 -1.03 -0.12 -19.14
C ASP A 279 -2.32 -0.89 -19.38
N GLU A 280 -3.44 -0.19 -19.30
CA GLU A 280 -4.81 -0.72 -19.52
C GLU A 280 -5.21 -1.86 -18.57
N ILE A 281 -4.78 -1.84 -17.31
CA ILE A 281 -5.09 -2.89 -16.32
C ILE A 281 -6.60 -3.08 -16.13
N THR A 282 -7.39 -2.02 -16.18
CA THR A 282 -8.85 -2.07 -16.03
C THR A 282 -9.56 -2.78 -17.19
N ASN A 283 -8.91 -2.84 -18.36
CA ASN A 283 -9.44 -3.50 -19.56
C ASN A 283 -8.91 -4.93 -19.75
N ALA A 284 -8.07 -5.40 -18.83
CA ALA A 284 -7.51 -6.74 -18.86
C ALA A 284 -8.46 -7.77 -18.23
N LEU A 285 -8.33 -9.03 -18.65
CA LEU A 285 -9.04 -10.13 -18.00
C LEU A 285 -8.66 -10.24 -16.52
N PRO A 286 -9.58 -10.64 -15.61
CA PRO A 286 -9.28 -10.76 -14.18
C PRO A 286 -8.06 -11.63 -13.86
N SER A 287 -7.84 -12.72 -14.61
CA SER A 287 -6.65 -13.56 -14.47
C SER A 287 -5.35 -12.82 -14.80
N ILE A 288 -5.36 -11.95 -15.80
CA ILE A 288 -4.22 -11.11 -16.18
C ILE A 288 -3.98 -10.03 -15.15
N GLN A 289 -5.04 -9.40 -14.63
CA GLN A 289 -4.93 -8.44 -13.54
C GLN A 289 -4.27 -9.08 -12.30
N GLY A 290 -4.71 -10.28 -11.92
CA GLY A 290 -4.12 -11.02 -10.80
C GLY A 290 -2.63 -11.29 -10.97
N ILE A 291 -2.20 -11.68 -12.19
CA ILE A 291 -0.77 -11.88 -12.49
C ILE A 291 0.00 -10.56 -12.39
N ALA A 292 -0.52 -9.48 -12.98
CA ALA A 292 0.12 -8.16 -12.94
C ALA A 292 0.30 -7.64 -11.50
N PHE A 293 -0.71 -7.80 -10.65
CA PHE A 293 -0.60 -7.46 -9.23
C PHE A 293 0.47 -8.27 -8.51
N ASN A 294 0.58 -9.56 -8.77
CA ASN A 294 1.63 -10.40 -8.17
C ASN A 294 3.05 -10.02 -8.61
N ILE A 295 3.21 -9.40 -9.78
CA ILE A 295 4.51 -8.91 -10.26
C ILE A 295 4.89 -7.60 -9.56
N VAL A 296 3.92 -6.78 -9.20
CA VAL A 296 4.11 -5.43 -8.65
C VAL A 296 4.21 -5.42 -7.12
N LEU A 297 3.55 -6.35 -6.45
CA LEU A 297 3.53 -6.49 -4.98
C LEU A 297 4.65 -7.40 -4.48
#